data_960d87d7b3e38966c9de3e06f000c70e
#
_entry.id   960d87d7b3e38966c9de3e06f000c70e
#
_cell.length_a   1.000
_cell.length_b   1.000
_cell.length_c   1.000
_cell.angle_alpha   90.00
_cell.angle_beta   90.00
_cell.angle_gamma   90.00
#
_symmetry.space_group_name_H-M   'P 1'
#
loop_
_entity.id
_entity.type
_entity.pdbx_description
1 polymer ?
#
loop_
_entity_poly.entity_id
_entity_poly.type
_entity_poly.pdbx_seq_one_letter_code
_entity_poly.pdbx_strand_id
1 'polypeptide(L)'
;RLSDIFVSDAKEFIANTYGKEYVGHVHQKNGKNTQDAHEAIRPTNINRTPESIKDHLTNDQYRLYSLIYARTLASLMKDAVYDVTSIKITNNDLEFSASGQTMTFDGYYKVYSKYEKQSDALLPILEENEVLKNVTPISKQHFTEPPARYTEAKLIHW
;
A
#
# COMPACT_ATOMS: atom_id res chain seq x y z
N ARG A 1 8.70 -14.71 9.39
CA ARG A 1 9.08 -13.42 10.01
C ARG A 1 10.48 -12.99 9.54
N LEU A 2 10.87 -11.75 9.80
CA LEU A 2 12.24 -11.27 9.61
C LEU A 2 13.04 -11.49 10.90
N SER A 3 14.38 -11.68 10.79
CA SER A 3 15.23 -11.76 11.98
C SER A 3 15.30 -10.40 12.70
N ASP A 4 15.42 -10.43 14.02
CA ASP A 4 15.44 -9.20 14.84
C ASP A 4 16.67 -8.32 14.53
N ILE A 5 17.82 -8.95 14.23
CA ILE A 5 19.03 -8.23 13.82
C ILE A 5 18.77 -7.45 12.52
N PHE A 6 18.21 -8.11 11.50
CA PHE A 6 17.90 -7.45 10.24
C PHE A 6 16.88 -6.33 10.41
N VAL A 7 15.85 -6.55 11.24
CA VAL A 7 14.83 -5.52 11.54
C VAL A 7 15.47 -4.29 12.18
N SER A 8 16.42 -4.49 13.12
CA SER A 8 17.14 -3.37 13.74
C SER A 8 17.96 -2.58 12.71
N ASP A 9 18.77 -3.26 11.90
CA ASP A 9 19.59 -2.64 10.85
C ASP A 9 18.73 -1.89 9.83
N ALA A 10 17.61 -2.49 9.42
CA ALA A 10 16.70 -1.88 8.46
C ALA A 10 15.98 -0.65 9.02
N LYS A 11 15.60 -0.66 10.30
CA LYS A 11 15.01 0.52 10.95
C LYS A 11 16.00 1.65 11.10
N GLU A 12 17.25 1.35 11.42
CA GLU A 12 18.32 2.33 11.44
C GLU A 12 18.55 2.93 10.05
N PHE A 13 18.60 2.08 9.02
CA PHE A 13 18.70 2.52 7.63
C PHE A 13 17.53 3.44 7.23
N ILE A 14 16.28 3.08 7.58
CA ILE A 14 15.09 3.89 7.31
C ILE A 14 15.22 5.25 8.01
N ALA A 15 15.58 5.27 9.29
CA ALA A 15 15.72 6.49 10.06
C ALA A 15 16.77 7.44 9.47
N ASN A 16 17.91 6.89 9.01
CA ASN A 16 19.01 7.66 8.47
C ASN A 16 18.75 8.15 7.04
N THR A 17 17.99 7.39 6.23
CA THR A 17 17.77 7.67 4.80
C THR A 17 16.52 8.49 4.56
N TYR A 18 15.43 8.20 5.28
CA TYR A 18 14.11 8.79 5.04
C TYR A 18 13.64 9.69 6.19
N GLY A 19 14.14 9.46 7.39
CA GLY A 19 13.74 10.17 8.61
C GLY A 19 13.13 9.22 9.66
N LYS A 20 13.22 9.61 10.93
CA LYS A 20 12.71 8.82 12.06
C LYS A 20 11.19 8.65 12.01
N GLU A 21 10.49 9.60 11.42
CA GLU A 21 9.04 9.58 11.22
C GLU A 21 8.57 8.45 10.30
N TYR A 22 9.46 7.92 9.43
CA TYR A 22 9.14 6.80 8.54
C TYR A 22 9.33 5.42 9.19
N VAL A 23 9.94 5.35 10.36
CA VAL A 23 10.17 4.06 11.04
C VAL A 23 8.85 3.50 11.56
N GLY A 24 8.46 2.33 11.04
CA GLY A 24 7.21 1.66 11.37
C GLY A 24 7.33 0.65 12.50
N HIS A 25 6.19 0.06 12.83
CA HIS A 25 6.10 -1.06 13.76
C HIS A 25 6.11 -2.39 13.00
N VAL A 26 6.79 -3.39 13.55
CA VAL A 26 6.74 -4.74 12.99
C VAL A 26 5.40 -5.36 13.36
N HIS A 27 4.52 -5.56 12.39
CA HIS A 27 3.29 -6.32 12.59
C HIS A 27 3.60 -7.82 12.68
N GLN A 28 3.90 -8.31 13.88
CA GLN A 28 4.00 -9.74 14.11
C GLN A 28 2.59 -10.32 14.26
N LYS A 29 2.08 -10.97 13.23
CA LYS A 29 0.88 -11.81 13.37
C LYS A 29 1.30 -13.11 14.06
N ASN A 30 1.00 -13.25 15.34
CA ASN A 30 1.06 -14.51 16.07
C ASN A 30 -0.17 -15.35 15.69
N GLY A 31 -0.14 -16.02 14.56
CA GLY A 31 -1.20 -16.96 14.17
C GLY A 31 -0.82 -18.39 14.56
N LYS A 32 -1.81 -19.21 14.94
CA LYS A 32 -1.63 -20.64 15.28
C LYS A 32 -1.00 -21.48 14.14
N ASN A 33 -0.91 -20.91 12.92
CA ASN A 33 -0.36 -21.57 11.72
C ASN A 33 0.88 -20.83 11.16
N THR A 34 1.62 -20.06 11.97
CA THR A 34 2.87 -19.46 11.52
C THR A 34 3.94 -20.53 11.42
N GLN A 35 4.50 -20.73 10.22
CA GLN A 35 5.73 -21.52 10.04
C GLN A 35 6.91 -20.71 10.59
N ASP A 36 7.10 -20.73 11.91
CA ASP A 36 8.16 -19.99 12.59
C ASP A 36 9.58 -20.47 12.22
N ALA A 37 9.69 -21.60 11.52
CA ALA A 37 10.96 -22.18 11.09
C ALA A 37 11.60 -21.47 9.88
N HIS A 38 10.84 -20.63 9.14
CA HIS A 38 11.35 -19.99 7.93
C HIS A 38 11.35 -18.47 8.07
N GLU A 39 12.43 -17.84 7.62
CA GLU A 39 12.52 -16.40 7.49
C GLU A 39 11.87 -15.95 6.17
N ALA A 40 11.25 -14.78 6.17
CA ALA A 40 10.72 -14.17 4.95
C ALA A 40 11.86 -13.82 3.98
N ILE A 41 11.54 -13.85 2.68
CA ILE A 41 12.50 -13.44 1.64
C ILE A 41 12.80 -11.95 1.80
N ARG A 42 14.07 -11.63 1.91
CA ARG A 42 14.60 -10.28 2.11
C ARG A 42 16.00 -10.12 1.53
N PRO A 43 16.52 -8.90 1.36
CA PRO A 43 17.94 -8.68 1.12
C PRO A 43 18.78 -9.23 2.27
N THR A 44 19.95 -9.78 1.97
CA THR A 44 20.89 -10.24 3.00
C THR A 44 21.48 -9.11 3.84
N ASN A 45 21.62 -7.93 3.22
CA ASN A 45 22.09 -6.70 3.85
C ASN A 45 21.33 -5.51 3.30
N ILE A 46 20.73 -4.70 4.18
CA ILE A 46 19.92 -3.57 3.81
C ILE A 46 20.71 -2.45 3.12
N ASN A 47 22.01 -2.33 3.39
CA ASN A 47 22.88 -1.35 2.77
C ASN A 47 23.25 -1.69 1.31
N ARG A 48 22.94 -2.89 0.83
CA ARG A 48 23.06 -3.26 -0.58
C ARG A 48 21.81 -2.81 -1.33
N THR A 49 21.72 -1.52 -1.62
CA THR A 49 20.60 -0.98 -2.39
C THR A 49 20.61 -1.55 -3.82
N PRO A 50 19.45 -1.64 -4.48
CA PRO A 50 19.40 -2.10 -5.87
C PRO A 50 20.36 -1.37 -6.79
N GLU A 51 20.47 -0.06 -6.61
CA GLU A 51 21.35 0.80 -7.40
C GLU A 51 22.84 0.46 -7.19
N SER A 52 23.22 0.17 -5.94
CA SER A 52 24.63 -0.11 -5.58
C SER A 52 25.15 -1.44 -6.14
N ILE A 53 24.27 -2.37 -6.48
CA ILE A 53 24.64 -3.70 -6.99
C ILE A 53 24.17 -3.94 -8.43
N LYS A 54 23.62 -2.92 -9.09
CA LYS A 54 23.03 -3.04 -10.43
C LYS A 54 23.97 -3.66 -11.46
N ASP A 55 25.24 -3.26 -11.45
CA ASP A 55 26.25 -3.72 -12.40
C ASP A 55 26.63 -5.21 -12.22
N HIS A 56 26.23 -5.81 -11.09
CA HIS A 56 26.46 -7.23 -10.77
C HIS A 56 25.24 -8.11 -11.07
N LEU A 57 24.15 -7.53 -11.61
CA LEU A 57 22.89 -8.22 -11.83
C LEU A 57 22.46 -8.15 -13.30
N THR A 58 21.83 -9.22 -13.78
CA THR A 58 21.08 -9.13 -15.05
C THR A 58 19.85 -8.25 -14.86
N ASN A 59 19.22 -7.81 -15.96
CA ASN A 59 18.02 -6.96 -15.89
C ASN A 59 16.88 -7.62 -15.09
N ASP A 60 16.67 -8.91 -15.25
CA ASP A 60 15.61 -9.62 -14.53
C ASP A 60 15.95 -9.79 -13.04
N GLN A 61 17.21 -10.09 -12.73
CA GLN A 61 17.68 -10.13 -11.35
C GLN A 61 17.55 -8.77 -10.67
N TYR A 62 17.93 -7.69 -11.36
CA TYR A 62 17.79 -6.32 -10.85
C TYR A 62 16.32 -5.96 -10.55
N ARG A 63 15.41 -6.30 -11.48
CA ARG A 63 13.97 -6.04 -11.30
C ARG A 63 13.41 -6.81 -10.11
N LEU A 64 13.74 -8.09 -10.00
CA LEU A 64 13.31 -8.93 -8.87
C LEU A 64 13.89 -8.46 -7.55
N TYR A 65 15.19 -8.18 -7.51
CA TYR A 65 15.86 -7.68 -6.32
C TYR A 65 15.27 -6.34 -5.86
N SER A 66 15.02 -5.42 -6.79
CA SER A 66 14.41 -4.12 -6.49
C SER A 66 13.01 -4.28 -5.88
N LEU A 67 12.21 -5.21 -6.36
CA LEU A 67 10.89 -5.51 -5.80
C LEU A 67 11.01 -6.07 -4.37
N ILE A 68 11.89 -7.06 -4.15
CA ILE A 68 12.13 -7.65 -2.84
C ILE A 68 12.62 -6.58 -1.85
N TYR A 69 13.56 -5.74 -2.28
CA TYR A 69 14.12 -4.66 -1.47
C TYR A 69 13.05 -3.64 -1.07
N ALA A 70 12.31 -3.13 -2.05
CA ALA A 70 11.23 -2.16 -1.80
C ALA A 70 10.13 -2.74 -0.90
N ARG A 71 9.75 -4.01 -1.11
CA ARG A 71 8.74 -4.69 -0.29
C ARG A 71 9.21 -4.87 1.15
N THR A 72 10.48 -5.22 1.33
CA THR A 72 11.08 -5.38 2.67
C THR A 72 11.10 -4.06 3.42
N LEU A 73 11.57 -2.97 2.79
CA LEU A 73 11.55 -1.65 3.42
C LEU A 73 10.13 -1.20 3.75
N ALA A 74 9.21 -1.29 2.79
CA ALA A 74 7.81 -0.92 2.97
C ALA A 74 7.18 -1.63 4.17
N SER A 75 7.50 -2.91 4.40
CA SER A 75 6.97 -3.68 5.53
C SER A 75 7.47 -3.22 6.91
N LEU A 76 8.52 -2.42 6.96
CA LEU A 76 9.15 -1.90 8.17
C LEU A 76 8.95 -0.37 8.32
N MET A 77 8.35 0.29 7.33
CA MET A 77 8.01 1.71 7.35
C MET A 77 6.61 1.92 7.94
N LYS A 78 6.35 3.16 8.36
CA LYS A 78 4.99 3.57 8.77
C LYS A 78 4.03 3.53 7.60
N ASP A 79 2.76 3.32 7.92
CA ASP A 79 1.67 3.39 6.96
C ASP A 79 1.55 4.79 6.34
N ALA A 80 1.07 4.87 5.11
CA ALA A 80 0.64 6.11 4.51
C ALA A 80 -0.63 6.62 5.22
N VAL A 81 -0.74 7.94 5.36
CA VAL A 81 -1.89 8.59 6.01
C VAL A 81 -2.66 9.39 4.97
N TYR A 82 -3.97 9.28 5.02
CA TYR A 82 -4.89 9.96 4.11
C TYR A 82 -5.94 10.74 4.87
N ASP A 83 -6.22 11.94 4.40
CA ASP A 83 -7.44 12.65 4.74
C ASP A 83 -8.57 12.18 3.82
N VAL A 84 -9.64 11.65 4.38
CA VAL A 84 -10.78 11.15 3.64
C VAL A 84 -11.93 12.16 3.74
N THR A 85 -12.39 12.62 2.58
CA THR A 85 -13.56 13.48 2.46
C THR A 85 -14.74 12.65 1.97
N SER A 86 -15.86 12.70 2.68
CA SER A 86 -17.11 12.06 2.28
C SER A 86 -18.18 13.14 2.07
N ILE A 87 -18.79 13.13 0.89
CA ILE A 87 -19.86 14.07 0.52
C ILE A 87 -21.14 13.26 0.34
N LYS A 88 -22.24 13.75 0.94
CA LYS A 88 -23.59 13.27 0.72
C LYS A 88 -24.40 14.37 0.06
N ILE A 89 -25.05 14.05 -1.05
CA ILE A 89 -25.87 14.98 -1.83
C ILE A 89 -27.28 14.41 -1.87
N THR A 90 -28.27 15.19 -1.47
CA THR A 90 -29.68 14.79 -1.51
C THR A 90 -30.41 15.57 -2.60
N ASN A 91 -31.24 14.87 -3.36
CA ASN A 91 -32.11 15.47 -4.34
C ASN A 91 -33.41 14.65 -4.43
N ASN A 92 -34.55 15.25 -4.04
CA ASN A 92 -35.87 14.60 -4.11
C ASN A 92 -35.91 13.19 -3.56
N ASP A 93 -35.60 12.99 -2.31
CA ASP A 93 -35.55 11.68 -1.61
C ASP A 93 -34.47 10.70 -2.11
N LEU A 94 -33.63 11.08 -3.07
CA LEU A 94 -32.49 10.32 -3.52
C LEU A 94 -31.22 10.83 -2.83
N GLU A 95 -30.43 9.91 -2.30
CA GLU A 95 -29.12 10.20 -1.72
C GLU A 95 -28.02 9.71 -2.67
N PHE A 96 -27.08 10.60 -2.97
CA PHE A 96 -25.86 10.30 -3.69
C PHE A 96 -24.69 10.46 -2.73
N SER A 97 -23.71 9.58 -2.82
CA SER A 97 -22.48 9.66 -2.02
C SER A 97 -21.24 9.69 -2.90
N ALA A 98 -20.29 10.51 -2.52
CA ALA A 98 -18.96 10.54 -3.12
C ALA A 98 -17.93 10.47 -2.00
N SER A 99 -16.83 9.76 -2.22
CA SER A 99 -15.71 9.69 -1.31
C SER A 99 -14.42 10.00 -2.06
N GLY A 100 -13.61 10.87 -1.48
CA GLY A 100 -12.30 11.23 -1.98
C GLY A 100 -11.26 11.09 -0.90
N GLN A 101 -9.99 11.03 -1.30
CA GLN A 101 -8.88 10.99 -0.36
C GLN A 101 -7.70 11.78 -0.89
N THR A 102 -6.97 12.39 0.02
CA THR A 102 -5.72 13.09 -0.23
C THR A 102 -4.65 12.54 0.69
N MET A 103 -3.51 12.15 0.12
CA MET A 103 -2.38 11.66 0.91
C MET A 103 -1.74 12.82 1.67
N THR A 104 -1.66 12.71 3.01
CA THR A 104 -1.03 13.71 3.90
C THR A 104 0.34 13.27 4.39
N PHE A 105 0.59 11.96 4.41
CA PHE A 105 1.90 11.37 4.71
C PHE A 105 2.11 10.13 3.85
N ASP A 106 3.21 10.08 3.12
CA ASP A 106 3.46 9.03 2.14
C ASP A 106 3.93 7.71 2.77
N GLY A 107 4.52 7.71 3.97
CA GLY A 107 4.90 6.50 4.70
C GLY A 107 5.66 5.49 3.83
N TYR A 108 5.22 4.22 3.86
CA TYR A 108 5.80 3.14 3.05
C TYR A 108 5.68 3.39 1.53
N TYR A 109 4.71 4.17 1.12
CA TYR A 109 4.46 4.45 -0.30
C TYR A 109 5.63 5.20 -0.96
N LYS A 110 6.44 5.92 -0.18
CA LYS A 110 7.67 6.57 -0.63
C LYS A 110 8.63 5.61 -1.36
N VAL A 111 8.71 4.38 -0.91
CA VAL A 111 9.59 3.35 -1.51
C VAL A 111 8.84 2.36 -2.39
N TYR A 112 7.51 2.27 -2.25
CA TYR A 112 6.71 1.25 -2.89
C TYR A 112 5.79 1.79 -4.01
N SER A 113 5.70 3.08 -4.22
CA SER A 113 4.83 3.75 -5.21
C SER A 113 5.01 3.23 -6.65
N LYS A 114 6.19 2.74 -7.00
CA LYS A 114 6.47 2.14 -8.32
C LYS A 114 5.69 0.85 -8.55
N TYR A 115 5.32 0.14 -7.49
CA TYR A 115 4.69 -1.17 -7.53
C TYR A 115 3.21 -1.16 -7.14
N GLU A 116 2.74 -0.06 -6.59
CA GLU A 116 1.36 0.13 -6.18
C GLU A 116 0.84 1.45 -6.75
N LYS A 117 -0.19 1.37 -7.59
CA LYS A 117 -0.83 2.56 -8.12
C LYS A 117 -1.87 3.05 -7.12
N GLN A 118 -1.66 4.22 -6.61
CA GLN A 118 -2.69 4.96 -5.89
C GLN A 118 -3.07 6.18 -6.71
N SER A 119 -4.35 6.53 -6.69
CA SER A 119 -4.86 7.77 -7.26
C SER A 119 -5.53 8.56 -6.15
N ASP A 120 -5.06 9.77 -5.93
CA ASP A 120 -5.79 10.73 -5.14
C ASP A 120 -7.11 11.03 -5.86
N ALA A 121 -8.21 10.85 -5.15
CA ALA A 121 -9.54 11.25 -5.62
C ALA A 121 -9.88 12.58 -4.96
N LEU A 122 -9.49 13.67 -5.61
CA LEU A 122 -9.79 15.01 -5.12
C LEU A 122 -11.26 15.31 -5.35
N LEU A 123 -11.97 15.64 -4.27
CA LEU A 123 -13.32 16.17 -4.32
C LEU A 123 -13.27 17.70 -4.21
N PRO A 124 -14.25 18.41 -4.80
CA PRO A 124 -14.38 19.85 -4.61
C PRO A 124 -14.62 20.15 -3.12
N ILE A 125 -14.14 21.31 -2.69
CA ILE A 125 -14.47 21.84 -1.35
C ILE A 125 -15.91 22.33 -1.41
N LEU A 126 -16.76 21.75 -0.58
CA LEU A 126 -18.16 22.10 -0.44
C LEU A 126 -18.46 22.47 1.01
N GLU A 127 -19.42 23.38 1.20
CA GLU A 127 -19.93 23.71 2.54
C GLU A 127 -21.14 22.85 2.90
N GLU A 128 -21.40 22.70 4.18
CA GLU A 128 -22.57 21.97 4.64
C GLU A 128 -23.86 22.70 4.22
N ASN A 129 -24.79 21.95 3.63
CA ASN A 129 -26.05 22.45 3.06
C ASN A 129 -25.87 23.39 1.85
N GLU A 130 -24.73 23.37 1.19
CA GLU A 130 -24.55 24.09 -0.06
C GLU A 130 -25.48 23.57 -1.16
N VAL A 131 -26.14 24.47 -1.86
CA VAL A 131 -27.00 24.13 -2.99
C VAL A 131 -26.16 24.04 -4.27
N LEU A 132 -26.00 22.82 -4.79
CA LEU A 132 -25.29 22.60 -6.03
C LEU A 132 -26.11 23.06 -7.23
N LYS A 133 -25.52 23.92 -8.07
CA LYS A 133 -26.14 24.43 -9.30
C LYS A 133 -25.53 23.76 -10.54
N ASN A 134 -26.32 23.62 -11.60
CA ASN A 134 -25.87 23.09 -12.89
C ASN A 134 -25.33 21.65 -12.83
N VAL A 135 -25.94 20.81 -12.00
CA VAL A 135 -25.59 19.40 -11.89
C VAL A 135 -26.25 18.62 -13.03
N THR A 136 -25.44 17.87 -13.78
CA THR A 136 -25.94 16.98 -14.84
C THR A 136 -25.68 15.53 -14.41
N PRO A 137 -26.73 14.75 -14.08
CA PRO A 137 -26.55 13.35 -13.72
C PRO A 137 -26.19 12.52 -14.96
N ILE A 138 -25.18 11.66 -14.83
CA ILE A 138 -24.78 10.72 -15.87
C ILE A 138 -25.00 9.31 -15.32
N SER A 139 -25.89 8.53 -15.93
CA SER A 139 -26.10 7.14 -15.58
C SER A 139 -25.12 6.24 -16.33
N LYS A 140 -24.46 5.31 -15.61
CA LYS A 140 -23.66 4.25 -16.21
C LYS A 140 -24.15 2.92 -15.66
N GLN A 141 -24.44 1.99 -16.58
CA GLN A 141 -24.80 0.63 -16.19
C GLN A 141 -23.52 -0.17 -15.92
N HIS A 142 -23.51 -0.85 -14.78
CA HIS A 142 -22.46 -1.80 -14.42
C HIS A 142 -23.10 -3.16 -14.13
N PHE A 143 -22.40 -4.22 -14.48
CA PHE A 143 -22.80 -5.58 -14.17
C PHE A 143 -21.85 -6.16 -13.12
N THR A 144 -22.38 -6.91 -12.17
CA THR A 144 -21.57 -7.69 -11.25
C THR A 144 -20.94 -8.86 -11.99
N GLU A 145 -19.67 -9.10 -11.73
CA GLU A 145 -18.98 -10.29 -12.21
C GLU A 145 -19.16 -11.45 -11.23
N PRO A 146 -19.25 -12.69 -11.73
CA PRO A 146 -19.29 -13.84 -10.86
C PRO A 146 -17.99 -13.97 -10.07
N PRO A 147 -18.00 -14.59 -8.87
CA PRO A 147 -16.78 -14.85 -8.12
C PRO A 147 -15.81 -15.68 -8.97
N ALA A 148 -14.51 -15.40 -8.81
CA ALA A 148 -13.48 -16.16 -9.51
C ALA A 148 -13.56 -17.65 -9.19
N ARG A 149 -13.31 -18.50 -10.19
CA ARG A 149 -13.26 -19.95 -10.00
C ARG A 149 -12.16 -20.32 -8.99
N TYR A 150 -12.41 -21.41 -8.27
CA TYR A 150 -11.40 -21.94 -7.36
C TYR A 150 -10.14 -22.36 -8.11
N THR A 151 -8.98 -21.99 -7.57
CA THR A 151 -7.70 -22.59 -7.98
C THR A 151 -7.55 -23.95 -7.29
N GLU A 152 -6.70 -24.84 -7.85
CA GLU A 152 -6.42 -26.15 -7.24
C GLU A 152 -6.01 -26.02 -5.76
N ALA A 153 -5.13 -25.05 -5.44
CA ALA A 153 -4.72 -24.79 -4.07
C ALA A 153 -5.87 -24.41 -3.14
N LYS A 154 -6.85 -23.63 -3.63
CA LYS A 154 -8.05 -23.29 -2.83
C LYS A 154 -9.01 -24.47 -2.64
N LEU A 155 -9.06 -25.40 -3.61
CA LEU A 155 -9.89 -26.61 -3.51
C LEU A 155 -9.34 -27.59 -2.48
N ILE A 156 -8.01 -27.67 -2.30
CA ILE A 156 -7.36 -28.57 -1.33
C ILE A 156 -7.57 -28.07 0.11
N HIS A 157 -7.80 -26.78 0.32
CA HIS A 157 -7.99 -26.15 1.63
C HIS A 157 -9.47 -25.94 2.01
N TRP A 158 -10.36 -26.57 1.29
CA TRP A 158 -11.82 -26.57 1.57
C TRP A 158 -12.23 -27.84 2.34
#